data_0f47fa08379ca5a6ddad65efe0437bda
#
_entry.id   0f47fa08379ca5a6ddad65efe0437bda
#
_cell.length_a   1.000
_cell.length_b   1.000
_cell.length_c   1.000
_cell.angle_alpha   90.00
_cell.angle_beta   90.00
_cell.angle_gamma   90.00
#
_symmetry.space_group_name_H-M   'P 1'
#
loop_
_entity.id
_entity.type
_entity.pdbx_description
1 polymer ?
#
loop_
_entity_poly.entity_id
_entity_poly.type
_entity_poly.pdbx_seq_one_letter_code
_entity_poly.pdbx_strand_id
1 'polypeptide(L)'
;MKYEDITHYDAKSFTSANRTIDDIDTIVIHHWGNDGQRFEDVCEFFAGGPGTSAHFVVEAGRCAQLVEIRDISWHAGNWAANQRSIGIECRPEMSPEDFETVAQVIADIETYYGKSFYVHGHKDFFNTACPGRWYDQLDRLIDRVNAIKEGKVERGVENVPAPLDKAEVSALRASWEKLQNAVDELGKEIEDHA
;
A
#
# COMPACT_ATOMS: atom_id res chain seq x y z
N MET A 1 -4.07 -8.91 4.85
CA MET A 1 -5.43 -8.27 4.97
C MET A 1 -5.57 -7.36 3.77
N LYS A 2 -6.68 -7.40 3.04
CA LYS A 2 -6.86 -6.53 1.87
C LYS A 2 -7.42 -5.19 2.37
N TYR A 3 -6.84 -4.09 1.96
CA TYR A 3 -7.30 -2.74 2.27
C TYR A 3 -8.27 -2.24 1.19
N GLU A 4 -9.06 -1.22 1.52
CA GLU A 4 -9.86 -0.45 0.58
C GLU A 4 -8.94 0.46 -0.24
N ASP A 5 -9.03 0.37 -1.58
CA ASP A 5 -8.31 1.23 -2.51
C ASP A 5 -9.19 2.42 -2.91
N ILE A 6 -8.74 3.63 -2.58
CA ILE A 6 -9.48 4.88 -2.73
C ILE A 6 -8.80 5.73 -3.80
N THR A 7 -9.52 6.04 -4.88
CA THR A 7 -8.96 6.69 -6.08
C THR A 7 -9.65 8.00 -6.46
N HIS A 8 -10.49 8.56 -5.60
CA HIS A 8 -11.25 9.77 -5.91
C HIS A 8 -10.62 11.08 -5.40
N TYR A 9 -9.47 11.00 -4.72
CA TYR A 9 -8.69 12.15 -4.32
C TYR A 9 -7.53 12.38 -5.29
N ASP A 10 -7.44 13.58 -5.86
CA ASP A 10 -6.35 13.98 -6.75
C ASP A 10 -5.58 15.15 -6.14
N ALA A 11 -4.31 14.94 -5.80
CA ALA A 11 -3.45 16.03 -5.33
C ALA A 11 -3.17 17.01 -6.48
N LYS A 12 -3.14 18.32 -6.18
CA LYS A 12 -2.88 19.38 -7.18
C LYS A 12 -1.42 19.80 -7.23
N SER A 13 -0.63 19.48 -6.22
CA SER A 13 0.76 19.91 -6.10
C SER A 13 1.71 18.76 -6.47
N PHE A 14 1.93 18.55 -7.78
CA PHE A 14 2.84 17.54 -8.29
C PHE A 14 3.46 18.00 -9.63
N THR A 15 4.42 17.28 -10.12
CA THR A 15 4.99 17.50 -11.47
C THR A 15 4.68 16.31 -12.36
N SER A 16 4.02 16.55 -13.48
CA SER A 16 3.79 15.52 -14.50
C SER A 16 5.11 15.20 -15.19
N ALA A 17 5.58 13.96 -15.09
CA ALA A 17 6.92 13.58 -15.50
C ALA A 17 6.99 12.39 -16.43
N ASN A 18 5.98 11.53 -16.47
CA ASN A 18 5.99 10.26 -17.20
C ASN A 18 7.22 9.39 -16.89
N ARG A 19 7.73 9.41 -15.65
CA ARG A 19 8.85 8.57 -15.25
C ARG A 19 8.46 7.09 -15.34
N THR A 20 9.45 6.27 -15.62
CA THR A 20 9.29 4.81 -15.63
C THR A 20 9.59 4.26 -14.23
N ILE A 21 9.25 3.00 -13.99
CA ILE A 21 9.57 2.35 -12.72
C ILE A 21 11.10 2.20 -12.52
N ASP A 22 11.88 2.21 -13.57
CA ASP A 22 13.35 2.13 -13.51
C ASP A 22 13.97 3.43 -12.98
N ASP A 23 13.28 4.56 -13.12
CA ASP A 23 13.68 5.86 -12.59
C ASP A 23 13.44 5.96 -11.06
N ILE A 24 12.68 5.01 -10.49
CA ILE A 24 12.29 4.99 -9.09
C ILE A 24 13.01 3.85 -8.38
N ASP A 25 13.71 4.16 -7.29
CA ASP A 25 14.43 3.17 -6.49
C ASP A 25 14.08 3.22 -5.00
N THR A 26 13.29 4.19 -4.57
CA THR A 26 13.07 4.51 -3.16
C THR A 26 11.59 4.65 -2.84
N ILE A 27 11.18 4.16 -1.67
CA ILE A 27 9.93 4.52 -0.99
C ILE A 27 10.30 5.37 0.23
N VAL A 28 9.66 6.53 0.38
CA VAL A 28 9.85 7.42 1.53
C VAL A 28 8.62 7.38 2.41
N ILE A 29 8.82 6.96 3.65
CA ILE A 29 7.78 6.91 4.67
C ILE A 29 7.69 8.27 5.36
N HIS A 30 6.47 8.77 5.45
CA HIS A 30 6.07 9.97 6.15
C HIS A 30 5.04 9.66 7.23
N HIS A 31 4.76 10.62 8.08
CA HIS A 31 3.54 10.69 8.87
C HIS A 31 2.86 12.05 8.63
N TRP A 32 1.54 12.05 8.60
CA TRP A 32 0.76 13.23 8.22
C TRP A 32 0.50 14.24 9.36
N GLY A 33 1.41 14.44 10.25
CA GLY A 33 1.29 15.47 11.28
C GLY A 33 0.99 14.93 12.66
N ASN A 34 -0.21 15.13 13.20
CA ASN A 34 -0.54 14.84 14.58
C ASN A 34 -1.48 13.65 14.75
N ASP A 35 -1.38 13.01 15.93
CA ASP A 35 -2.32 11.96 16.35
C ASP A 35 -3.77 12.53 16.31
N GLY A 36 -4.73 11.68 15.94
CA GLY A 36 -6.14 12.01 15.89
C GLY A 36 -6.62 12.77 14.64
N GLN A 37 -5.73 13.10 13.71
CA GLN A 37 -6.17 13.64 12.41
C GLN A 37 -6.88 12.56 11.60
N ARG A 38 -7.97 12.96 10.94
CA ARG A 38 -8.75 12.03 10.12
C ARG A 38 -8.10 11.84 8.75
N PHE A 39 -8.18 10.65 8.26
CA PHE A 39 -7.70 10.26 6.94
C PHE A 39 -8.26 11.15 5.81
N GLU A 40 -9.57 11.38 5.83
CA GLU A 40 -10.27 12.21 4.83
C GLU A 40 -9.73 13.65 4.83
N ASP A 41 -9.52 14.24 6.01
CA ASP A 41 -9.01 15.62 6.13
C ASP A 41 -7.59 15.73 5.54
N VAL A 42 -6.76 14.70 5.67
CA VAL A 42 -5.43 14.64 5.07
C VAL A 42 -5.51 14.51 3.54
N CYS A 43 -6.37 13.64 3.04
CA CYS A 43 -6.60 13.49 1.60
C CYS A 43 -7.12 14.80 0.98
N GLU A 44 -8.10 15.45 1.62
CA GLU A 44 -8.66 16.75 1.20
C GLU A 44 -7.61 17.87 1.25
N PHE A 45 -6.73 17.86 2.26
CA PHE A 45 -5.61 18.81 2.34
C PHE A 45 -4.73 18.75 1.09
N PHE A 46 -4.29 17.57 0.67
CA PHE A 46 -3.48 17.39 -0.53
C PHE A 46 -4.27 17.71 -1.82
N ALA A 47 -5.55 17.33 -1.88
CA ALA A 47 -6.43 17.66 -2.99
C ALA A 47 -6.70 19.18 -3.09
N GLY A 48 -6.56 19.93 -1.99
CA GLY A 48 -6.64 21.39 -1.95
C GLY A 48 -5.49 22.09 -2.65
N GLY A 49 -4.34 21.48 -2.82
CA GLY A 49 -3.16 22.06 -3.46
C GLY A 49 -2.29 22.90 -2.51
N PRO A 50 -1.82 22.34 -1.39
CA PRO A 50 -1.09 23.07 -0.34
C PRO A 50 0.37 23.39 -0.71
N GLY A 51 0.84 23.04 -1.90
CA GLY A 51 2.25 23.18 -2.30
C GLY A 51 3.12 21.99 -1.92
N THR A 52 2.51 20.92 -1.40
CA THR A 52 3.11 19.61 -1.11
C THR A 52 2.12 18.51 -1.50
N SER A 53 2.59 17.26 -1.61
CA SER A 53 1.76 16.10 -1.91
C SER A 53 2.45 14.81 -1.49
N ALA A 54 1.72 13.70 -1.58
CA ALA A 54 2.26 12.35 -1.51
C ALA A 54 1.65 11.50 -2.62
N HIS A 55 2.24 10.34 -2.92
CA HIS A 55 1.61 9.41 -3.85
C HIS A 55 0.45 8.69 -3.17
N PHE A 56 0.66 8.30 -1.90
CA PHE A 56 -0.32 7.56 -1.12
C PHE A 56 -0.52 8.15 0.27
N VAL A 57 -1.75 8.03 0.77
CA VAL A 57 -2.12 8.21 2.18
C VAL A 57 -2.66 6.88 2.67
N VAL A 58 -2.12 6.36 3.79
CA VAL A 58 -2.40 5.00 4.26
C VAL A 58 -2.69 4.97 5.75
N GLU A 59 -3.80 4.32 6.12
CA GLU A 59 -4.11 3.95 7.50
C GLU A 59 -4.69 2.54 7.56
N ALA A 60 -5.07 2.07 8.75
CA ALA A 60 -5.65 0.76 8.99
C ALA A 60 -6.78 0.42 8.00
N GLY A 61 -6.53 -0.54 7.11
CA GLY A 61 -7.50 -1.05 6.14
C GLY A 61 -7.84 -0.13 4.97
N ARG A 62 -7.16 1.03 4.81
CA ARG A 62 -7.44 1.99 3.73
C ARG A 62 -6.17 2.57 3.10
N CYS A 63 -6.19 2.74 1.77
CA CYS A 63 -5.14 3.39 1.01
C CYS A 63 -5.76 4.33 -0.02
N ALA A 64 -5.39 5.60 0.00
CA ALA A 64 -5.75 6.55 -1.06
C ALA A 64 -4.53 6.83 -1.94
N GLN A 65 -4.69 6.67 -3.26
CA GLN A 65 -3.72 7.14 -4.24
C GLN A 65 -4.09 8.56 -4.66
N LEU A 66 -3.17 9.52 -4.46
CA LEU A 66 -3.37 10.93 -4.75
C LEU A 66 -2.56 11.44 -5.93
N VAL A 67 -1.42 10.80 -6.22
CA VAL A 67 -0.55 11.11 -7.37
C VAL A 67 -0.18 9.79 -8.04
N GLU A 68 -0.25 9.76 -9.36
CA GLU A 68 0.22 8.61 -10.13
C GLU A 68 1.72 8.35 -9.91
N ILE A 69 2.14 7.09 -9.80
CA ILE A 69 3.55 6.75 -9.54
C ILE A 69 4.48 7.28 -10.65
N ARG A 70 4.00 7.39 -11.89
CA ARG A 70 4.76 7.96 -13.01
C ARG A 70 4.99 9.48 -12.91
N ASP A 71 4.22 10.17 -12.09
CA ASP A 71 4.38 11.60 -11.82
C ASP A 71 5.22 11.82 -10.55
N ILE A 72 5.68 13.03 -10.29
CA ILE A 72 6.54 13.35 -9.15
C ILE A 72 5.71 14.07 -8.11
N SER A 73 5.42 13.44 -6.99
CA SER A 73 4.85 14.11 -5.83
C SER A 73 5.90 14.95 -5.09
N TRP A 74 5.46 16.02 -4.44
CA TRP A 74 6.34 16.95 -3.72
C TRP A 74 6.30 16.65 -2.22
N HIS A 75 7.04 15.63 -1.78
CA HIS A 75 6.95 15.12 -0.42
C HIS A 75 8.22 15.24 0.41
N ALA A 76 9.41 15.09 -0.23
CA ALA A 76 10.65 14.88 0.52
C ALA A 76 11.38 16.17 0.91
N GLY A 77 10.86 17.36 0.52
CA GLY A 77 11.60 18.63 0.70
C GLY A 77 12.94 18.67 -0.05
N ASN A 78 13.19 17.68 -0.88
CA ASN A 78 14.41 17.48 -1.65
C ASN A 78 14.04 17.04 -3.07
N TRP A 79 14.35 17.86 -4.06
CA TRP A 79 13.93 17.60 -5.43
C TRP A 79 14.52 16.30 -5.99
N ALA A 80 15.80 16.02 -5.75
CA ALA A 80 16.42 14.80 -6.23
C ALA A 80 15.79 13.54 -5.60
N ALA A 81 15.38 13.62 -4.34
CA ALA A 81 14.65 12.55 -3.68
C ALA A 81 13.25 12.39 -4.28
N ASN A 82 12.50 13.49 -4.50
CA ASN A 82 11.17 13.44 -5.12
C ASN A 82 11.19 12.74 -6.49
N GLN A 83 12.21 13.03 -7.31
CA GLN A 83 12.32 12.49 -8.66
C GLN A 83 12.48 10.95 -8.70
N ARG A 84 13.04 10.34 -7.67
CA ARG A 84 13.39 8.91 -7.63
C ARG A 84 12.59 8.10 -6.59
N SER A 85 11.59 8.69 -5.97
CA SER A 85 10.88 8.03 -4.89
C SER A 85 9.35 8.03 -5.05
N ILE A 86 8.74 7.17 -4.25
CA ILE A 86 7.31 7.10 -3.97
C ILE A 86 7.13 7.57 -2.53
N GLY A 87 6.38 8.64 -2.28
CA GLY A 87 6.05 9.12 -0.94
C GLY A 87 4.77 8.49 -0.42
N ILE A 88 4.83 7.94 0.80
CA ILE A 88 3.69 7.34 1.51
C ILE A 88 3.49 8.07 2.83
N GLU A 89 2.36 8.73 2.98
CA GLU A 89 1.91 9.33 4.24
C GLU A 89 1.18 8.29 5.08
N CYS A 90 1.70 8.02 6.25
CA CYS A 90 1.20 7.02 7.17
C CYS A 90 0.55 7.67 8.39
N ARG A 91 -0.43 7.00 8.98
CA ARG A 91 -1.05 7.46 10.22
C ARG A 91 0.00 7.58 11.35
N PRO A 92 0.07 8.74 12.06
CA PRO A 92 1.10 8.98 13.06
C PRO A 92 1.05 8.02 14.25
N GLU A 93 -0.14 7.54 14.63
CA GLU A 93 -0.34 6.60 15.75
C GLU A 93 0.36 5.27 15.54
N MET A 94 0.49 4.83 14.29
CA MET A 94 1.16 3.58 13.93
C MET A 94 0.59 2.39 14.71
N SER A 95 -0.73 2.20 14.69
CA SER A 95 -1.35 1.00 15.25
C SER A 95 -0.81 -0.27 14.56
N PRO A 96 -0.98 -1.46 15.14
CA PRO A 96 -0.62 -2.70 14.47
C PRO A 96 -1.30 -2.84 13.10
N GLU A 97 -2.54 -2.40 12.97
CA GLU A 97 -3.32 -2.43 11.75
C GLU A 97 -2.82 -1.40 10.71
N ASP A 98 -2.41 -0.21 11.15
CA ASP A 98 -1.76 0.79 10.29
C ASP A 98 -0.46 0.20 9.71
N PHE A 99 0.36 -0.41 10.57
CA PHE A 99 1.62 -1.03 10.18
C PHE A 99 1.43 -2.14 9.14
N GLU A 100 0.47 -3.04 9.36
CA GLU A 100 0.13 -4.12 8.43
C GLU A 100 -0.37 -3.58 7.10
N THR A 101 -1.20 -2.53 7.11
CA THR A 101 -1.73 -1.93 5.88
C THR A 101 -0.61 -1.27 5.07
N VAL A 102 0.29 -0.52 5.70
CA VAL A 102 1.45 0.08 5.02
C VAL A 102 2.36 -1.00 4.44
N ALA A 103 2.65 -2.07 5.21
CA ALA A 103 3.44 -3.20 4.71
C ALA A 103 2.79 -3.88 3.49
N GLN A 104 1.46 -4.04 3.51
CA GLN A 104 0.72 -4.64 2.40
C GLN A 104 0.75 -3.72 1.15
N VAL A 105 0.55 -2.41 1.31
CA VAL A 105 0.62 -1.43 0.21
C VAL A 105 1.99 -1.48 -0.46
N ILE A 106 3.08 -1.48 0.32
CA ILE A 106 4.44 -1.58 -0.22
C ILE A 106 4.63 -2.92 -0.96
N ALA A 107 4.20 -4.03 -0.36
CA ALA A 107 4.30 -5.36 -0.98
C ALA A 107 3.53 -5.45 -2.29
N ASP A 108 2.35 -4.83 -2.38
CA ASP A 108 1.54 -4.79 -3.60
C ASP A 108 2.20 -3.95 -4.69
N ILE A 109 2.78 -2.78 -4.35
CA ILE A 109 3.55 -1.95 -5.27
C ILE A 109 4.77 -2.74 -5.80
N GLU A 110 5.56 -3.36 -4.91
CA GLU A 110 6.73 -4.14 -5.29
C GLU A 110 6.36 -5.36 -6.15
N THR A 111 5.27 -6.04 -5.84
CA THR A 111 4.77 -7.19 -6.61
C THR A 111 4.29 -6.76 -7.98
N TYR A 112 3.51 -5.68 -8.06
CA TYR A 112 2.98 -5.16 -9.32
C TYR A 112 4.09 -4.78 -10.32
N TYR A 113 5.16 -4.14 -9.81
CA TYR A 113 6.28 -3.71 -10.65
C TYR A 113 7.40 -4.76 -10.77
N GLY A 114 7.34 -5.86 -10.03
CA GLY A 114 8.39 -6.89 -10.02
C GLY A 114 9.75 -6.37 -9.51
N LYS A 115 9.74 -5.35 -8.64
CA LYS A 115 10.93 -4.64 -8.16
C LYS A 115 10.83 -4.35 -6.67
N SER A 116 11.94 -4.47 -5.94
CA SER A 116 12.03 -4.01 -4.55
C SER A 116 12.63 -2.62 -4.49
N PHE A 117 12.21 -1.83 -3.49
CA PHE A 117 12.65 -0.46 -3.27
C PHE A 117 13.43 -0.33 -1.96
N TYR A 118 14.35 0.64 -1.92
CA TYR A 118 14.92 1.08 -0.65
C TYR A 118 13.84 1.84 0.13
N VAL A 119 13.65 1.49 1.40
CA VAL A 119 12.68 2.17 2.28
C VAL A 119 13.43 3.10 3.21
N HIS A 120 13.09 4.38 3.15
CA HIS A 120 13.70 5.45 3.92
C HIS A 120 12.65 6.26 4.67
N GLY A 121 13.05 6.96 5.72
CA GLY A 121 12.23 7.96 6.37
C GLY A 121 12.46 9.36 5.79
N HIS A 122 11.48 10.25 5.87
CA HIS A 122 11.60 11.63 5.39
C HIS A 122 12.84 12.35 5.94
N LYS A 123 13.18 12.13 7.21
CA LYS A 123 14.35 12.76 7.85
C LYS A 123 15.70 12.39 7.22
N ASP A 124 15.76 11.35 6.38
CA ASP A 124 16.99 10.98 5.66
C ASP A 124 17.29 11.94 4.50
N PHE A 125 16.30 12.72 4.06
CA PHE A 125 16.38 13.66 2.93
C PHE A 125 16.22 15.10 3.34
N PHE A 126 15.59 15.38 4.49
CA PHE A 126 15.28 16.70 4.97
C PHE A 126 15.38 16.80 6.50
N ASN A 127 15.74 17.95 7.03
CA ASN A 127 15.77 18.17 8.48
C ASN A 127 14.37 18.29 9.06
N THR A 128 13.80 17.19 9.52
CA THR A 128 12.43 17.09 10.05
C THR A 128 12.32 15.99 11.10
N ALA A 129 11.27 16.06 11.92
CA ALA A 129 10.91 14.96 12.85
C ALA A 129 10.13 13.81 12.16
N CYS A 130 9.58 14.06 10.96
CA CYS A 130 8.91 13.04 10.16
C CYS A 130 9.92 11.93 9.74
N PRO A 131 9.55 10.66 9.79
CA PRO A 131 8.22 10.08 10.01
C PRO A 131 7.89 9.70 11.48
N GLY A 132 8.51 10.33 12.47
CA GLY A 132 8.20 10.09 13.87
C GLY A 132 8.40 8.64 14.29
N ARG A 133 7.35 8.00 14.87
CA ARG A 133 7.38 6.61 15.37
C ARG A 133 7.75 5.59 14.29
N TRP A 134 7.45 5.86 13.04
CA TRP A 134 7.73 4.97 11.92
C TRP A 134 9.22 4.78 11.67
N TYR A 135 10.06 5.79 12.00
CA TYR A 135 11.47 5.73 11.68
C TYR A 135 12.20 4.54 12.30
N ASP A 136 11.97 4.30 13.58
CA ASP A 136 12.61 3.19 14.31
C ASP A 136 12.03 1.81 13.93
N GLN A 137 10.99 1.78 13.10
CA GLN A 137 10.33 0.56 12.64
C GLN A 137 10.57 0.23 11.16
N LEU A 138 11.42 0.99 10.46
CA LEU A 138 11.64 0.80 9.02
C LEU A 138 12.20 -0.59 8.70
N ASP A 139 13.18 -1.08 9.46
CA ASP A 139 13.74 -2.43 9.25
C ASP A 139 12.66 -3.51 9.44
N ARG A 140 11.86 -3.39 10.49
CA ARG A 140 10.74 -4.29 10.74
C ARG A 140 9.68 -4.20 9.64
N LEU A 141 9.44 -3.02 9.09
CA LEU A 141 8.52 -2.81 7.97
C LEU A 141 9.03 -3.54 6.71
N ILE A 142 10.32 -3.44 6.40
CA ILE A 142 10.95 -4.14 5.28
C ILE A 142 10.83 -5.67 5.46
N ASP A 143 11.13 -6.18 6.65
CA ASP A 143 10.99 -7.61 6.96
C ASP A 143 9.55 -8.08 6.75
N ARG A 144 8.57 -7.26 7.19
CA ARG A 144 7.15 -7.58 7.00
C ARG A 144 6.72 -7.56 5.53
N VAL A 145 7.16 -6.58 4.75
CA VAL A 145 6.94 -6.53 3.30
C VAL A 145 7.46 -7.80 2.62
N ASN A 146 8.68 -8.22 2.95
CA ASN A 146 9.27 -9.45 2.41
C ASN A 146 8.48 -10.70 2.82
N ALA A 147 8.04 -10.79 4.08
CA ALA A 147 7.22 -11.89 4.56
C ALA A 147 5.86 -11.99 3.83
N ILE A 148 5.24 -10.84 3.54
CA ILE A 148 3.99 -10.78 2.75
C ILE A 148 4.23 -11.30 1.31
N LYS A 149 5.28 -10.82 0.65
CA LYS A 149 5.64 -11.23 -0.72
C LYS A 149 5.96 -12.73 -0.83
N GLU A 150 6.55 -13.30 0.22
CA GLU A 150 6.84 -14.73 0.30
C GLU A 150 5.63 -15.59 0.71
N GLY A 151 4.47 -14.97 0.95
CA GLY A 151 3.27 -15.65 1.45
C GLY A 151 3.40 -16.15 2.90
N LYS A 152 4.38 -15.64 3.63
CA LYS A 152 4.57 -15.92 5.06
C LYS A 152 3.62 -15.05 5.87
N VAL A 153 2.47 -15.61 6.26
CA VAL A 153 1.57 -14.94 7.22
C VAL A 153 2.23 -15.04 8.59
N GLU A 154 2.63 -13.91 9.18
CA GLU A 154 2.94 -13.91 10.61
C GLU A 154 1.67 -14.30 11.38
N ARG A 155 1.77 -15.36 12.18
CA ARG A 155 0.73 -15.69 13.17
C ARG A 155 0.88 -14.71 14.33
N GLY A 156 0.35 -13.53 14.14
CA GLY A 156 0.25 -12.51 15.17
C GLY A 156 -1.18 -12.39 15.64
N VAL A 157 -1.40 -12.79 16.90
CA VAL A 157 -2.50 -12.48 17.82
C VAL A 157 -3.83 -13.20 17.60
N GLU A 158 -4.05 -14.19 18.46
CA GLU A 158 -5.29 -14.70 19.07
C GLU A 158 -6.61 -14.34 18.38
N ASN A 159 -6.99 -15.13 17.41
CA ASN A 159 -8.30 -15.60 16.96
C ASN A 159 -8.25 -16.11 15.52
N VAL A 160 -7.22 -16.87 15.17
CA VAL A 160 -7.27 -17.68 13.96
C VAL A 160 -8.14 -18.87 14.29
N PRO A 161 -9.26 -19.11 13.58
CA PRO A 161 -9.95 -20.39 13.68
C PRO A 161 -8.93 -21.53 13.52
N ALA A 162 -9.11 -22.60 14.26
CA ALA A 162 -8.25 -23.76 14.13
C ALA A 162 -8.06 -24.11 12.64
N PRO A 163 -6.86 -24.52 12.21
CA PRO A 163 -6.66 -24.90 10.82
C PRO A 163 -7.71 -25.94 10.44
N LEU A 164 -8.37 -25.69 9.30
CA LEU A 164 -9.39 -26.58 8.77
C LEU A 164 -8.88 -28.02 8.81
N ASP A 165 -9.69 -28.93 9.31
CA ASP A 165 -9.35 -30.34 9.29
C ASP A 165 -9.34 -30.88 7.84
N LYS A 166 -8.84 -32.12 7.67
CA LYS A 166 -8.76 -32.72 6.33
C LYS A 166 -10.13 -32.88 5.65
N ALA A 167 -11.20 -33.03 6.42
CA ALA A 167 -12.54 -33.15 5.90
C ALA A 167 -13.09 -31.79 5.44
N GLU A 168 -12.85 -30.73 6.19
CA GLU A 168 -13.20 -29.37 5.81
C GLU A 168 -12.45 -28.89 4.58
N VAL A 169 -11.14 -29.18 4.49
CA VAL A 169 -10.33 -28.88 3.28
C VAL A 169 -10.85 -29.66 2.08
N SER A 170 -11.24 -30.93 2.26
CA SER A 170 -11.79 -31.74 1.18
C SER A 170 -13.15 -31.21 0.71
N ALA A 171 -14.02 -30.79 1.64
CA ALA A 171 -15.31 -30.19 1.32
C ALA A 171 -15.17 -28.86 0.55
N LEU A 172 -14.21 -28.02 0.93
CA LEU A 172 -13.91 -26.77 0.23
C LEU A 172 -13.39 -27.04 -1.19
N ARG A 173 -12.52 -28.05 -1.38
CA ARG A 173 -12.04 -28.45 -2.71
C ARG A 173 -13.18 -28.94 -3.59
N ALA A 174 -14.05 -29.78 -3.07
CA ALA A 174 -15.20 -30.28 -3.82
C ALA A 174 -16.18 -29.15 -4.20
N SER A 175 -16.36 -28.16 -3.33
CA SER A 175 -17.16 -26.98 -3.63
C SER A 175 -16.50 -26.10 -4.70
N TRP A 176 -15.18 -25.96 -4.68
CA TRP A 176 -14.42 -25.24 -5.69
C TRP A 176 -14.51 -25.90 -7.06
N GLU A 177 -14.35 -27.23 -7.13
CA GLU A 177 -14.49 -28.01 -8.38
C GLU A 177 -15.90 -27.86 -8.97
N LYS A 178 -16.95 -27.87 -8.15
CA LYS A 178 -18.32 -27.61 -8.62
C LYS A 178 -18.50 -26.23 -9.20
N LEU A 179 -17.91 -25.21 -8.58
CA LEU A 179 -17.94 -23.83 -9.07
C LEU A 179 -17.20 -23.68 -10.41
N GLN A 180 -16.04 -24.31 -10.54
CA GLN A 180 -15.29 -24.31 -11.81
C GLN A 180 -16.08 -24.97 -12.94
N ASN A 181 -16.67 -26.14 -12.68
CA ASN A 181 -17.51 -26.83 -13.66
C ASN A 181 -18.71 -25.98 -14.10
N ALA A 182 -19.38 -25.29 -13.15
CA ALA A 182 -20.49 -24.41 -13.46
C ALA A 182 -20.07 -23.18 -14.29
N VAL A 183 -18.89 -22.64 -14.03
CA VAL A 183 -18.32 -21.54 -14.85
C VAL A 183 -17.98 -22.01 -16.26
N ASP A 184 -17.42 -23.21 -16.40
CA ASP A 184 -17.10 -23.79 -17.70
C ASP A 184 -18.36 -24.12 -18.51
N GLU A 185 -19.45 -24.59 -17.87
CA GLU A 185 -20.75 -24.81 -18.52
C GLU A 185 -21.36 -23.50 -19.01
N LEU A 186 -21.36 -22.44 -18.18
CA LEU A 186 -21.83 -21.12 -18.56
C LEU A 186 -21.01 -20.52 -19.73
N GLY A 187 -19.69 -20.74 -19.72
CA GLY A 187 -18.82 -20.33 -20.83
C GLY A 187 -19.23 -20.96 -22.15
N LYS A 188 -19.53 -22.25 -22.16
CA LYS A 188 -20.00 -22.99 -23.37
C LYS A 188 -21.39 -22.50 -23.83
N GLU A 189 -22.31 -22.27 -22.91
CA GLU A 189 -23.63 -21.73 -23.27
C GLU A 189 -23.55 -20.33 -23.91
N ILE A 190 -22.60 -19.51 -23.48
CA ILE A 190 -22.35 -18.18 -24.06
C ILE A 190 -21.75 -18.32 -25.48
N GLU A 191 -20.83 -19.25 -25.70
CA GLU A 191 -20.23 -19.49 -27.01
C GLU A 191 -21.24 -20.08 -28.02
N ASP A 192 -22.17 -20.92 -27.57
CA ASP A 192 -23.20 -21.52 -28.43
C ASP A 192 -24.30 -20.53 -28.84
N HIS A 193 -24.40 -19.37 -28.18
CA HIS A 193 -25.41 -18.35 -28.44
C HIS A 193 -24.81 -17.06 -29.07
N ALA A 194 -23.51 -17.04 -29.39
CA ALA A 194 -22.81 -15.92 -30.03
C ALA A 194 -22.60 -16.19 -31.54
#